data_407145f6782a3f5899e852f4c62f22b8
#
_entry.id   407145f6782a3f5899e852f4c62f22b8
#
_cell.length_a   1.000
_cell.length_b   1.000
_cell.length_c   1.000
_cell.angle_alpha   90.00
_cell.angle_beta   90.00
_cell.angle_gamma   90.00
#
_symmetry.space_group_name_H-M   'P 1'
#
loop_
_entity.id
_entity.type
_entity.pdbx_description
1 polymer ?
#
loop_
_entity_poly.entity_id
_entity_poly.type
_entity_poly.pdbx_seq_one_letter_code
_entity_poly.pdbx_strand_id
1 'polypeptide(L)'
;MVEFPPVYRPKPYNKPTAHLKSHLQVLLDDGAEIATFVYTPHTSDGEKPCEDLASTAAYLASVPDDSFATPIVFLHGNGEEHGIFGTIIDEVCSRGYIAIGIDSRDQGLSTRGTAAFTYEQMAEDAYAVLRQLGVSSAHIVGFSDGAILGLLLARDYPDVVASLVSIGANLEPDTLGDMTWLYESIEGNKCWAAQGWEGAVLEDGYPVPSPAEAARIAEHLELMVDNPHIDPASLEHISVPVVVMAGEYDEIYPEETRRIAEAIPTARLLFIPGCPHNVPKVSPGAVVRRIFANLSYF
;
A
#
# COMPACT_ATOMS: atom_id res chain seq x y z
N MET A 1 37.77 10.13 -4.41
CA MET A 1 36.50 9.47 -4.66
C MET A 1 35.42 10.40 -4.15
N VAL A 2 34.42 10.71 -4.93
CA VAL A 2 33.24 11.41 -4.45
C VAL A 2 32.46 10.42 -3.61
N GLU A 3 32.30 10.69 -2.32
CA GLU A 3 31.47 9.88 -1.42
C GLU A 3 30.02 10.24 -1.73
N PHE A 4 29.28 9.29 -2.28
CA PHE A 4 27.88 9.49 -2.62
C PHE A 4 27.03 9.36 -1.35
N PRO A 5 26.09 10.28 -1.09
CA PRO A 5 25.12 10.12 -0.01
C PRO A 5 24.29 8.84 -0.19
N PRO A 6 23.78 8.27 0.90
CA PRO A 6 22.93 7.09 0.81
C PRO A 6 21.67 7.37 -0.03
N VAL A 7 21.28 6.38 -0.84
CA VAL A 7 20.07 6.42 -1.65
C VAL A 7 19.13 5.33 -1.13
N TYR A 8 17.91 5.70 -0.75
CA TYR A 8 16.89 4.74 -0.37
C TYR A 8 16.54 3.82 -1.56
N ARG A 9 16.50 2.52 -1.31
CA ARG A 9 16.11 1.51 -2.30
C ARG A 9 15.17 0.50 -1.70
N PRO A 10 14.01 0.27 -2.32
CA PRO A 10 13.12 -0.80 -1.91
C PRO A 10 13.81 -2.16 -2.04
N LYS A 11 13.60 -3.05 -1.06
CA LYS A 11 14.09 -4.43 -1.15
C LYS A 11 13.40 -5.16 -2.32
N PRO A 12 14.13 -6.02 -3.07
CA PRO A 12 13.53 -6.82 -4.14
C PRO A 12 12.35 -7.68 -3.63
N TYR A 13 11.37 -7.88 -4.47
CA TYR A 13 10.20 -8.71 -4.21
C TYR A 13 9.74 -9.42 -5.50
N ASN A 14 8.91 -10.45 -5.35
CA ASN A 14 8.33 -11.17 -6.48
C ASN A 14 7.07 -10.43 -6.94
N LYS A 15 7.06 -9.97 -8.19
CA LYS A 15 5.86 -9.38 -8.79
C LYS A 15 4.75 -10.42 -8.95
N PRO A 16 3.46 -10.01 -8.98
CA PRO A 16 2.35 -10.91 -9.22
C PRO A 16 2.52 -11.69 -10.54
N THR A 17 2.18 -12.97 -10.51
CA THR A 17 2.11 -13.86 -11.68
C THR A 17 0.67 -14.23 -12.02
N ALA A 18 -0.30 -13.89 -11.16
CA ALA A 18 -1.73 -14.05 -11.42
C ALA A 18 -2.15 -13.31 -12.71
N HIS A 19 -3.27 -13.75 -13.30
CA HIS A 19 -3.76 -13.14 -14.53
C HIS A 19 -4.15 -11.67 -14.34
N LEU A 20 -3.40 -10.78 -14.98
CA LEU A 20 -3.68 -9.36 -15.01
C LEU A 20 -4.83 -9.09 -16.00
N LYS A 21 -6.05 -8.91 -15.48
CA LYS A 21 -7.26 -8.62 -16.27
C LYS A 21 -7.30 -7.19 -16.76
N SER A 22 -6.91 -6.25 -15.91
CA SER A 22 -6.92 -4.82 -16.26
C SER A 22 -5.75 -4.07 -15.64
N HIS A 23 -5.23 -3.09 -16.39
CA HIS A 23 -4.30 -2.08 -15.93
C HIS A 23 -4.84 -0.71 -16.35
N LEU A 24 -5.23 0.10 -15.41
CA LEU A 24 -5.92 1.36 -15.61
C LEU A 24 -5.09 2.53 -15.08
N GLN A 25 -5.24 3.69 -15.72
CA GLN A 25 -4.91 4.98 -15.15
C GLN A 25 -6.23 5.68 -14.81
N VAL A 26 -6.63 5.61 -13.53
CA VAL A 26 -7.89 6.20 -13.08
C VAL A 26 -7.67 7.69 -12.84
N LEU A 27 -8.29 8.52 -13.67
CA LEU A 27 -8.18 9.98 -13.59
C LEU A 27 -9.03 10.51 -12.43
N LEU A 28 -8.41 11.30 -11.56
CA LEU A 28 -9.07 12.01 -10.46
C LEU A 28 -9.30 13.48 -10.80
N ASP A 29 -10.16 14.15 -10.02
CA ASP A 29 -10.61 15.53 -10.27
C ASP A 29 -9.47 16.56 -10.25
N ASP A 30 -8.39 16.28 -9.51
CA ASP A 30 -7.21 17.13 -9.40
C ASP A 30 -6.16 16.88 -10.51
N GLY A 31 -6.46 15.98 -11.44
CA GLY A 31 -5.59 15.59 -12.54
C GLY A 31 -4.59 14.50 -12.22
N ALA A 32 -4.61 13.90 -11.01
CA ALA A 32 -3.85 12.70 -10.74
C ALA A 32 -4.40 11.51 -11.53
N GLU A 33 -3.51 10.68 -12.06
CA GLU A 33 -3.82 9.39 -12.66
C GLU A 33 -3.33 8.30 -11.72
N ILE A 34 -4.27 7.54 -11.14
CA ILE A 34 -3.97 6.48 -10.17
C ILE A 34 -3.89 5.13 -10.88
N ALA A 35 -2.70 4.57 -10.92
CA ALA A 35 -2.46 3.27 -11.53
C ALA A 35 -3.15 2.17 -10.71
N THR A 36 -4.01 1.42 -11.37
CA THR A 36 -4.85 0.39 -10.75
C THR A 36 -4.80 -0.90 -11.55
N PHE A 37 -4.58 -1.99 -10.85
CA PHE A 37 -4.35 -3.32 -11.44
C PHE A 37 -5.39 -4.30 -10.92
N VAL A 38 -6.11 -4.96 -11.81
CA VAL A 38 -7.10 -5.98 -11.44
C VAL A 38 -6.59 -7.35 -11.86
N TYR A 39 -6.38 -8.22 -10.87
CA TYR A 39 -5.96 -9.61 -11.05
C TYR A 39 -7.13 -10.55 -10.80
N THR A 40 -7.19 -11.63 -11.57
CA THR A 40 -8.31 -12.58 -11.53
C THR A 40 -7.83 -14.03 -11.43
N PRO A 41 -8.70 -14.95 -10.93
CA PRO A 41 -8.41 -16.37 -10.83
C PRO A 41 -8.24 -17.08 -12.18
N HIS A 42 -8.83 -16.54 -13.23
CA HIS A 42 -8.89 -17.21 -14.52
C HIS A 42 -7.82 -16.68 -15.46
N THR A 43 -7.09 -17.61 -16.07
CA THR A 43 -6.16 -17.34 -17.16
C THR A 43 -6.89 -17.52 -18.50
N SER A 44 -7.14 -16.44 -19.21
CA SER A 44 -7.34 -16.50 -20.65
C SER A 44 -5.95 -16.34 -21.27
N ASP A 45 -5.35 -17.43 -21.72
CA ASP A 45 -4.01 -17.42 -22.30
C ASP A 45 -3.93 -16.41 -23.46
N GLY A 46 -3.08 -15.38 -23.31
CA GLY A 46 -2.75 -14.42 -24.36
C GLY A 46 -3.65 -13.18 -24.48
N GLU A 47 -4.66 -12.98 -23.63
CA GLU A 47 -5.38 -11.70 -23.56
C GLU A 47 -4.47 -10.59 -23.02
N LYS A 48 -4.47 -9.44 -23.71
CA LYS A 48 -3.84 -8.22 -23.16
C LYS A 48 -4.73 -7.65 -22.06
N PRO A 49 -4.13 -7.06 -21.01
CA PRO A 49 -4.90 -6.36 -19.99
C PRO A 49 -5.81 -5.29 -20.59
N CYS A 50 -7.01 -5.18 -20.06
CA CYS A 50 -7.93 -4.11 -20.43
C CYS A 50 -7.44 -2.78 -19.83
N GLU A 51 -7.44 -1.71 -20.63
CA GLU A 51 -7.05 -0.35 -20.22
C GLU A 51 -8.27 0.59 -20.12
N ASP A 52 -9.49 0.04 -20.30
CA ASP A 52 -10.73 0.80 -20.27
C ASP A 52 -11.48 0.65 -18.94
N LEU A 53 -11.71 1.78 -18.27
CA LEU A 53 -12.37 1.84 -16.96
C LEU A 53 -13.81 1.28 -17.01
N ALA A 54 -14.59 1.66 -18.03
CA ALA A 54 -15.99 1.23 -18.13
C ALA A 54 -16.11 -0.29 -18.35
N SER A 55 -15.23 -0.86 -19.18
CA SER A 55 -15.15 -2.30 -19.41
C SER A 55 -14.72 -3.05 -18.15
N THR A 56 -13.78 -2.49 -17.39
CA THR A 56 -13.33 -3.10 -16.11
C THR A 56 -14.44 -3.04 -15.06
N ALA A 57 -15.13 -1.91 -14.92
CA ALA A 57 -16.27 -1.77 -14.01
C ALA A 57 -17.41 -2.74 -14.37
N ALA A 58 -17.71 -2.86 -15.66
CA ALA A 58 -18.70 -3.83 -16.15
C ALA A 58 -18.30 -5.28 -15.87
N TYR A 59 -17.02 -5.61 -16.01
CA TYR A 59 -16.50 -6.93 -15.62
C TYR A 59 -16.69 -7.18 -14.11
N LEU A 60 -16.28 -6.25 -13.25
CA LEU A 60 -16.43 -6.40 -11.80
C LEU A 60 -17.92 -6.56 -11.40
N ALA A 61 -18.81 -5.79 -12.02
CA ALA A 61 -20.26 -5.89 -11.80
C ALA A 61 -20.86 -7.21 -12.31
N SER A 62 -20.19 -7.91 -13.23
CA SER A 62 -20.65 -9.20 -13.77
C SER A 62 -20.25 -10.42 -12.94
N VAL A 63 -19.36 -10.21 -11.95
CA VAL A 63 -18.94 -11.29 -11.05
C VAL A 63 -20.16 -11.69 -10.19
N PRO A 64 -20.49 -13.01 -10.13
CA PRO A 64 -21.62 -13.46 -9.32
C PRO A 64 -21.49 -13.02 -7.87
N ASP A 65 -22.62 -12.63 -7.28
CA ASP A 65 -22.70 -12.21 -5.86
C ASP A 65 -22.59 -13.45 -4.95
N ASP A 66 -21.36 -13.91 -4.78
CA ASP A 66 -21.00 -14.99 -3.86
C ASP A 66 -19.83 -14.52 -2.94
N SER A 67 -19.31 -15.44 -2.13
CA SER A 67 -18.21 -15.12 -1.19
C SER A 67 -16.92 -14.62 -1.85
N PHE A 68 -16.79 -14.73 -3.19
CA PHE A 68 -15.65 -14.30 -3.98
C PHE A 68 -15.87 -12.94 -4.68
N ALA A 69 -17.10 -12.41 -4.66
CA ALA A 69 -17.48 -11.18 -5.35
C ALA A 69 -16.84 -9.93 -4.74
N THR A 70 -16.63 -9.94 -3.41
CA THR A 70 -15.97 -8.82 -2.73
C THR A 70 -14.47 -8.87 -2.98
N PRO A 71 -13.90 -7.91 -3.72
CA PRO A 71 -12.48 -7.93 -4.07
C PRO A 71 -11.60 -7.66 -2.86
N ILE A 72 -10.35 -8.13 -2.93
CA ILE A 72 -9.29 -7.82 -1.97
C ILE A 72 -8.42 -6.72 -2.56
N VAL A 73 -8.37 -5.57 -1.89
CA VAL A 73 -7.61 -4.38 -2.31
C VAL A 73 -6.30 -4.30 -1.55
N PHE A 74 -5.22 -4.05 -2.28
CA PHE A 74 -3.86 -4.00 -1.76
C PHE A 74 -3.30 -2.58 -1.86
N LEU A 75 -2.86 -2.03 -0.71
CA LEU A 75 -2.28 -0.70 -0.55
C LEU A 75 -0.85 -0.86 -0.02
N HIS A 76 0.13 -0.40 -0.79
CA HIS A 76 1.57 -0.59 -0.52
C HIS A 76 2.16 0.45 0.43
N GLY A 77 3.41 0.24 0.86
CA GLY A 77 4.18 1.14 1.71
C GLY A 77 4.88 2.27 0.94
N ASN A 78 5.53 3.17 1.68
CA ASN A 78 6.24 4.31 1.12
C ASN A 78 7.29 3.89 0.09
N GLY A 79 7.31 4.59 -1.05
CA GLY A 79 8.29 4.38 -2.12
C GLY A 79 8.20 3.03 -2.84
N GLU A 80 7.08 2.31 -2.69
CA GLU A 80 6.86 1.00 -3.29
C GLU A 80 5.77 1.04 -4.38
N GLU A 81 5.27 -0.12 -4.77
CA GLU A 81 4.13 -0.32 -5.67
C GLU A 81 3.34 -1.56 -5.21
N HIS A 82 2.12 -1.75 -5.73
CA HIS A 82 1.27 -2.91 -5.39
C HIS A 82 1.97 -4.27 -5.56
N GLY A 83 2.96 -4.35 -6.44
CA GLY A 83 3.72 -5.58 -6.72
C GLY A 83 4.41 -6.18 -5.50
N ILE A 84 4.63 -5.43 -4.39
CA ILE A 84 5.18 -6.00 -3.15
C ILE A 84 4.31 -7.12 -2.59
N PHE A 85 3.03 -7.12 -2.91
CA PHE A 85 2.09 -8.17 -2.52
C PHE A 85 2.05 -9.35 -3.51
N GLY A 86 2.98 -9.43 -4.48
CA GLY A 86 2.91 -10.38 -5.59
C GLY A 86 2.55 -11.80 -5.18
N THR A 87 3.32 -12.40 -4.27
CA THR A 87 3.03 -13.76 -3.76
C THR A 87 1.65 -13.85 -3.07
N ILE A 88 1.20 -12.77 -2.40
CA ILE A 88 -0.10 -12.72 -1.71
C ILE A 88 -1.22 -12.62 -2.73
N ILE A 89 -1.05 -11.77 -3.75
CA ILE A 89 -1.99 -11.63 -4.88
C ILE A 89 -2.17 -12.97 -5.59
N ASP A 90 -1.06 -13.67 -5.90
CA ASP A 90 -1.11 -14.99 -6.54
C ASP A 90 -1.90 -16.00 -5.71
N GLU A 91 -1.69 -16.03 -4.39
CA GLU A 91 -2.40 -16.91 -3.48
C GLU A 91 -3.90 -16.59 -3.37
N VAL A 92 -4.29 -15.32 -3.28
CA VAL A 92 -5.72 -14.96 -3.19
C VAL A 92 -6.43 -15.25 -4.52
N CYS A 93 -5.79 -14.96 -5.66
CA CYS A 93 -6.33 -15.29 -6.97
C CYS A 93 -6.45 -16.81 -7.18
N SER A 94 -5.46 -17.61 -6.72
CA SER A 94 -5.53 -19.07 -6.81
C SER A 94 -6.70 -19.67 -6.04
N ARG A 95 -7.24 -18.95 -5.06
CA ARG A 95 -8.40 -19.35 -4.24
C ARG A 95 -9.73 -18.77 -4.73
N GLY A 96 -9.75 -18.13 -5.89
CA GLY A 96 -10.98 -17.66 -6.53
C GLY A 96 -11.30 -16.16 -6.31
N TYR A 97 -10.51 -15.43 -5.53
CA TYR A 97 -10.75 -14.02 -5.26
C TYR A 97 -10.18 -13.10 -6.34
N ILE A 98 -10.84 -11.97 -6.55
CA ILE A 98 -10.29 -10.85 -7.34
C ILE A 98 -9.38 -10.04 -6.43
N ALA A 99 -8.19 -9.69 -6.94
CA ALA A 99 -7.28 -8.78 -6.28
C ALA A 99 -7.19 -7.46 -7.05
N ILE A 100 -7.23 -6.34 -6.32
CA ILE A 100 -7.05 -4.99 -6.89
C ILE A 100 -5.83 -4.38 -6.22
N GLY A 101 -4.76 -4.13 -6.99
CA GLY A 101 -3.60 -3.38 -6.55
C GLY A 101 -3.75 -1.91 -6.93
N ILE A 102 -3.52 -1.00 -6.00
CA ILE A 102 -3.54 0.44 -6.23
C ILE A 102 -2.16 0.99 -5.90
N ASP A 103 -1.51 1.63 -6.86
CA ASP A 103 -0.31 2.40 -6.60
C ASP A 103 -0.73 3.76 -6.03
N SER A 104 -0.20 4.12 -4.87
CA SER A 104 -0.52 5.39 -4.21
C SER A 104 -0.07 6.57 -5.07
N ARG A 105 -0.74 7.71 -4.90
CA ARG A 105 -0.39 8.99 -5.54
C ARG A 105 1.12 9.22 -5.57
N ASP A 106 1.67 9.60 -6.71
CA ASP A 106 3.09 9.88 -6.95
C ASP A 106 4.06 8.69 -6.72
N GLN A 107 3.54 7.46 -6.63
CA GLN A 107 4.32 6.25 -6.41
C GLN A 107 3.97 5.19 -7.46
N GLY A 108 4.87 4.21 -7.68
CA GLY A 108 4.68 3.19 -8.70
C GLY A 108 4.48 3.80 -10.10
N LEU A 109 3.33 3.54 -10.71
CA LEU A 109 2.93 4.12 -12.01
C LEU A 109 1.89 5.24 -11.86
N SER A 110 1.57 5.69 -10.66
CA SER A 110 0.65 6.81 -10.41
C SER A 110 1.33 8.15 -10.54
N THR A 111 0.55 9.17 -10.98
CA THR A 111 1.02 10.55 -11.08
C THR A 111 0.64 11.38 -9.85
N ARG A 112 1.24 12.58 -9.72
CA ARG A 112 1.06 13.44 -8.54
C ARG A 112 -0.32 14.15 -8.50
N GLY A 113 -0.78 14.70 -9.61
CA GLY A 113 -1.90 15.66 -9.62
C GLY A 113 -1.54 16.98 -8.93
N THR A 114 -2.57 17.72 -8.47
CA THR A 114 -2.40 19.04 -7.84
C THR A 114 -2.85 19.10 -6.38
N ALA A 115 -3.47 18.04 -5.86
CA ALA A 115 -3.86 17.95 -4.44
C ALA A 115 -2.65 17.78 -3.52
N ALA A 116 -2.86 17.99 -2.22
CA ALA A 116 -1.83 17.83 -1.21
C ALA A 116 -1.30 16.38 -1.17
N PHE A 117 -0.03 16.23 -0.82
CA PHE A 117 0.58 14.91 -0.64
C PHE A 117 0.49 14.52 0.83
N THR A 118 -0.63 13.91 1.21
CA THR A 118 -0.93 13.48 2.59
C THR A 118 -1.56 12.09 2.59
N TYR A 119 -1.54 11.42 3.71
CA TYR A 119 -2.20 10.11 3.86
C TYR A 119 -3.70 10.20 3.69
N GLU A 120 -4.35 11.28 4.19
CA GLU A 120 -5.78 11.52 4.00
C GLU A 120 -6.14 11.63 2.52
N GLN A 121 -5.35 12.39 1.74
CA GLN A 121 -5.58 12.51 0.30
C GLN A 121 -5.39 11.18 -0.42
N MET A 122 -4.35 10.41 -0.08
CA MET A 122 -4.14 9.09 -0.68
C MET A 122 -5.26 8.09 -0.33
N ALA A 123 -5.82 8.17 0.88
CA ALA A 123 -6.99 7.37 1.25
C ALA A 123 -8.24 7.79 0.45
N GLU A 124 -8.45 9.10 0.26
CA GLU A 124 -9.53 9.61 -0.60
C GLU A 124 -9.34 9.18 -2.06
N ASP A 125 -8.11 9.18 -2.57
CA ASP A 125 -7.79 8.67 -3.92
C ASP A 125 -8.18 7.20 -4.06
N ALA A 126 -7.80 6.36 -3.11
CA ALA A 126 -8.15 4.94 -3.13
C ALA A 126 -9.69 4.74 -3.08
N TYR A 127 -10.39 5.50 -2.25
CA TYR A 127 -11.86 5.52 -2.22
C TYR A 127 -12.44 5.94 -3.58
N ALA A 128 -11.94 7.02 -4.18
CA ALA A 128 -12.40 7.50 -5.48
C ALA A 128 -12.19 6.46 -6.60
N VAL A 129 -11.03 5.77 -6.59
CA VAL A 129 -10.75 4.66 -7.51
C VAL A 129 -11.79 3.55 -7.35
N LEU A 130 -12.05 3.10 -6.12
CA LEU A 130 -13.04 2.04 -5.86
C LEU A 130 -14.45 2.45 -6.32
N ARG A 131 -14.85 3.71 -6.07
CA ARG A 131 -16.13 4.25 -6.53
C ARG A 131 -16.24 4.29 -8.06
N GLN A 132 -15.19 4.71 -8.76
CA GLN A 132 -15.18 4.74 -10.24
C GLN A 132 -15.21 3.33 -10.84
N LEU A 133 -14.61 2.33 -10.16
CA LEU A 133 -14.69 0.92 -10.52
C LEU A 133 -16.05 0.27 -10.22
N GLY A 134 -16.96 0.98 -9.52
CA GLY A 134 -18.24 0.44 -9.08
C GLY A 134 -18.11 -0.56 -7.92
N VAL A 135 -16.97 -0.60 -7.23
CA VAL A 135 -16.76 -1.44 -6.05
C VAL A 135 -17.48 -0.81 -4.86
N SER A 136 -18.53 -1.48 -4.40
CA SER A 136 -19.34 -1.02 -3.27
C SER A 136 -18.85 -1.54 -1.92
N SER A 137 -18.03 -2.60 -1.91
CA SER A 137 -17.44 -3.18 -0.70
C SER A 137 -16.14 -3.91 -1.06
N ALA A 138 -15.12 -3.80 -0.22
CA ALA A 138 -13.81 -4.41 -0.44
C ALA A 138 -13.16 -4.85 0.88
N HIS A 139 -12.38 -5.93 0.82
CA HIS A 139 -11.46 -6.30 1.90
C HIS A 139 -10.14 -5.58 1.69
N ILE A 140 -9.73 -4.75 2.63
CA ILE A 140 -8.51 -3.93 2.50
C ILE A 140 -7.32 -4.65 3.14
N VAL A 141 -6.20 -4.70 2.45
CA VAL A 141 -4.91 -5.17 2.94
C VAL A 141 -3.89 -4.06 2.72
N GLY A 142 -3.48 -3.42 3.79
CA GLY A 142 -2.51 -2.32 3.74
C GLY A 142 -1.21 -2.68 4.45
N PHE A 143 -0.10 -2.18 3.91
CA PHE A 143 1.23 -2.32 4.48
C PHE A 143 1.89 -0.96 4.68
N SER A 144 2.44 -0.68 5.88
CA SER A 144 3.13 0.57 6.21
C SER A 144 2.23 1.78 5.90
N ASP A 145 2.61 2.70 5.01
CA ASP A 145 1.73 3.78 4.55
C ASP A 145 0.36 3.26 4.13
N GLY A 146 0.31 2.18 3.34
CA GLY A 146 -0.95 1.56 2.93
C GLY A 146 -1.79 1.03 4.09
N ALA A 147 -1.16 0.68 5.22
CA ALA A 147 -1.89 0.30 6.43
C ALA A 147 -2.50 1.51 7.13
N ILE A 148 -1.82 2.67 7.10
CA ILE A 148 -2.37 3.97 7.53
C ILE A 148 -3.58 4.33 6.65
N LEU A 149 -3.44 4.22 5.30
CA LEU A 149 -4.56 4.44 4.37
C LEU A 149 -5.74 3.52 4.66
N GLY A 150 -5.48 2.24 4.98
CA GLY A 150 -6.51 1.29 5.36
C GLY A 150 -7.28 1.69 6.62
N LEU A 151 -6.59 2.22 7.64
CA LEU A 151 -7.23 2.76 8.86
C LEU A 151 -8.09 3.99 8.53
N LEU A 152 -7.58 4.91 7.71
CA LEU A 152 -8.32 6.09 7.27
C LEU A 152 -9.55 5.72 6.44
N LEU A 153 -9.42 4.76 5.52
CA LEU A 153 -10.56 4.23 4.75
C LEU A 153 -11.63 3.62 5.66
N ALA A 154 -11.23 2.78 6.62
CA ALA A 154 -12.18 2.15 7.55
C ALA A 154 -12.85 3.14 8.48
N ARG A 155 -12.18 4.25 8.82
CA ARG A 155 -12.71 5.34 9.65
C ARG A 155 -13.67 6.24 8.88
N ASP A 156 -13.25 6.70 7.67
CA ASP A 156 -13.91 7.80 6.95
C ASP A 156 -14.89 7.30 5.88
N TYR A 157 -14.69 6.08 5.36
CA TYR A 157 -15.49 5.45 4.29
C TYR A 157 -15.92 4.03 4.67
N PRO A 158 -16.58 3.82 5.84
CA PRO A 158 -16.91 2.49 6.36
C PRO A 158 -17.86 1.70 5.47
N ASP A 159 -18.59 2.35 4.58
CA ASP A 159 -19.51 1.74 3.63
C ASP A 159 -18.79 0.93 2.54
N VAL A 160 -17.55 1.27 2.23
CA VAL A 160 -16.76 0.56 1.20
C VAL A 160 -15.81 -0.49 1.79
N VAL A 161 -15.60 -0.51 3.09
CA VAL A 161 -14.67 -1.43 3.75
C VAL A 161 -15.42 -2.60 4.39
N ALA A 162 -15.24 -3.82 3.86
CA ALA A 162 -15.79 -5.04 4.45
C ALA A 162 -14.93 -5.55 5.62
N SER A 163 -13.60 -5.49 5.49
CA SER A 163 -12.65 -5.81 6.56
C SER A 163 -11.29 -5.18 6.28
N LEU A 164 -10.43 -5.14 7.28
CA LEU A 164 -9.08 -4.57 7.17
C LEU A 164 -8.03 -5.52 7.75
N VAL A 165 -6.93 -5.70 7.01
CA VAL A 165 -5.66 -6.22 7.51
C VAL A 165 -4.63 -5.09 7.43
N SER A 166 -4.32 -4.48 8.57
CA SER A 166 -3.38 -3.37 8.72
C SER A 166 -2.03 -3.91 9.19
N ILE A 167 -0.98 -3.75 8.39
CA ILE A 167 0.33 -4.36 8.60
C ILE A 167 1.38 -3.25 8.79
N GLY A 168 1.90 -3.07 10.01
CA GLY A 168 2.95 -2.10 10.27
C GLY A 168 2.50 -0.64 10.11
N ALA A 169 1.30 -0.30 10.60
CA ALA A 169 0.82 1.08 10.66
C ALA A 169 1.33 1.80 11.91
N ASN A 170 1.44 3.13 11.83
CA ASN A 170 1.60 4.03 12.96
C ASN A 170 0.56 5.15 12.92
N LEU A 171 0.30 5.81 14.04
CA LEU A 171 -0.61 6.95 14.17
C LEU A 171 0.14 8.27 14.33
N GLU A 172 1.41 8.20 14.75
CA GLU A 172 2.29 9.35 15.00
C GLU A 172 3.70 9.06 14.46
N PRO A 173 4.42 10.05 13.92
CA PRO A 173 5.75 9.84 13.35
C PRO A 173 6.81 9.46 14.39
N ASP A 174 6.68 9.91 15.65
CA ASP A 174 7.61 9.64 16.75
C ASP A 174 7.54 8.20 17.30
N THR A 175 6.68 7.37 16.72
CA THR A 175 6.52 5.95 17.07
C THR A 175 7.37 5.00 16.22
N LEU A 176 8.13 5.55 15.27
CA LEU A 176 9.20 4.83 14.59
C LEU A 176 10.44 4.77 15.49
N GLY A 177 11.18 3.68 15.41
CA GLY A 177 12.42 3.46 16.18
C GLY A 177 13.57 4.40 15.74
N ASP A 178 14.72 3.84 15.40
CA ASP A 178 15.86 4.63 14.94
C ASP A 178 15.60 5.24 13.56
N MET A 179 15.32 6.55 13.53
CA MET A 179 15.05 7.30 12.32
C MET A 179 16.33 7.86 11.64
N THR A 180 17.51 7.53 12.12
CA THR A 180 18.77 8.06 11.57
C THR A 180 18.87 7.81 10.06
N TRP A 181 18.55 6.58 9.64
CA TRP A 181 18.55 6.20 8.23
C TRP A 181 17.60 7.06 7.37
N LEU A 182 16.44 7.44 7.93
CA LEU A 182 15.42 8.23 7.25
C LEU A 182 15.93 9.65 7.00
N TYR A 183 16.47 10.31 8.04
CA TYR A 183 17.05 11.63 7.90
C TYR A 183 18.27 11.65 6.96
N GLU A 184 19.16 10.66 7.06
CA GLU A 184 20.29 10.52 6.15
C GLU A 184 19.83 10.32 4.69
N SER A 185 18.78 9.53 4.47
CA SER A 185 18.21 9.30 3.15
C SER A 185 17.56 10.57 2.58
N ILE A 186 16.83 11.33 3.39
CA ILE A 186 16.26 12.63 2.99
C ILE A 186 17.37 13.60 2.54
N GLU A 187 18.36 13.82 3.39
CA GLU A 187 19.47 14.74 3.08
C GLU A 187 20.28 14.25 1.88
N GLY A 188 20.50 12.94 1.75
CA GLY A 188 21.16 12.35 0.60
C GLY A 188 20.39 12.61 -0.70
N ASN A 189 19.08 12.40 -0.71
CA ASN A 189 18.27 12.64 -1.91
C ASN A 189 18.16 14.15 -2.23
N LYS A 190 18.08 15.03 -1.24
CA LYS A 190 18.16 16.48 -1.46
C LYS A 190 19.50 16.89 -2.08
N CYS A 191 20.59 16.29 -1.63
CA CYS A 191 21.91 16.51 -2.21
C CYS A 191 21.97 16.06 -3.67
N TRP A 192 21.44 14.87 -4.01
CA TRP A 192 21.32 14.39 -5.38
C TRP A 192 20.49 15.32 -6.26
N ALA A 193 19.34 15.78 -5.76
CA ALA A 193 18.47 16.71 -6.46
C ALA A 193 19.18 18.04 -6.77
N ALA A 194 19.99 18.56 -5.84
CA ALA A 194 20.70 19.84 -5.99
C ALA A 194 21.93 19.74 -6.89
N GLN A 195 22.67 18.64 -6.87
CA GLN A 195 23.97 18.51 -7.55
C GLN A 195 23.88 17.91 -8.96
N GLY A 196 22.79 17.24 -9.30
CA GLY A 196 22.54 16.74 -10.64
C GLY A 196 23.57 15.73 -11.14
N TRP A 197 23.94 14.74 -10.35
CA TRP A 197 24.86 13.64 -10.75
C TRP A 197 24.22 12.64 -11.72
N GLU A 198 23.41 13.13 -12.60
CA GLU A 198 22.69 12.33 -13.58
C GLU A 198 23.64 11.46 -14.43
N GLY A 199 23.33 10.20 -14.57
CA GLY A 199 24.12 9.24 -15.32
C GLY A 199 25.33 8.66 -14.56
N ALA A 200 25.58 9.05 -13.31
CA ALA A 200 26.52 8.34 -12.45
C ALA A 200 25.96 6.95 -12.08
N VAL A 201 26.84 6.03 -11.71
CA VAL A 201 26.50 4.67 -11.30
C VAL A 201 27.10 4.43 -9.91
N LEU A 202 26.31 3.88 -8.99
CA LEU A 202 26.78 3.52 -7.67
C LEU A 202 27.69 2.28 -7.72
N GLU A 203 28.46 2.02 -6.66
CA GLU A 203 29.41 0.90 -6.59
C GLU A 203 28.74 -0.46 -6.85
N ASP A 204 27.45 -0.61 -6.48
CA ASP A 204 26.65 -1.82 -6.73
C ASP A 204 26.09 -1.92 -8.16
N GLY A 205 26.43 -0.97 -9.04
CA GLY A 205 26.04 -0.96 -10.44
C GLY A 205 24.66 -0.35 -10.73
N TYR A 206 23.97 0.18 -9.71
CA TYR A 206 22.68 0.85 -9.92
C TYR A 206 22.87 2.31 -10.36
N PRO A 207 22.02 2.82 -11.29
CA PRO A 207 22.04 4.22 -11.63
C PRO A 207 21.62 5.07 -10.41
N VAL A 208 22.21 6.25 -10.29
CA VAL A 208 21.69 7.25 -9.36
C VAL A 208 20.36 7.81 -9.90
N PRO A 209 19.45 8.23 -9.01
CA PRO A 209 18.21 8.86 -9.46
C PRO A 209 18.50 10.16 -10.21
N SER A 210 17.63 10.52 -11.15
CA SER A 210 17.65 11.86 -11.73
C SER A 210 17.37 12.92 -10.64
N PRO A 211 17.76 14.18 -10.83
CA PRO A 211 17.47 15.24 -9.86
C PRO A 211 15.99 15.35 -9.48
N ALA A 212 15.08 15.20 -10.44
CA ALA A 212 13.65 15.23 -10.20
C ALA A 212 13.17 14.03 -9.39
N GLU A 213 13.68 12.82 -9.69
CA GLU A 213 13.37 11.62 -8.96
C GLU A 213 13.91 11.65 -7.53
N ALA A 214 15.14 12.16 -7.33
CA ALA A 214 15.71 12.32 -6.01
C ALA A 214 14.91 13.32 -5.16
N ALA A 215 14.48 14.46 -5.75
CA ALA A 215 13.63 15.42 -5.07
C ALA A 215 12.30 14.76 -4.63
N ARG A 216 11.68 13.98 -5.50
CA ARG A 216 10.45 13.24 -5.20
C ARG A 216 10.65 12.21 -4.09
N ILE A 217 11.74 11.44 -4.13
CA ILE A 217 12.05 10.48 -3.06
C ILE A 217 12.23 11.19 -1.72
N ALA A 218 12.93 12.33 -1.70
CA ALA A 218 13.08 13.12 -0.47
C ALA A 218 11.72 13.55 0.10
N GLU A 219 10.81 14.03 -0.74
CA GLU A 219 9.46 14.44 -0.33
C GLU A 219 8.61 13.27 0.20
N HIS A 220 8.73 12.08 -0.42
CA HIS A 220 8.07 10.87 0.09
C HIS A 220 8.57 10.46 1.48
N LEU A 221 9.87 10.59 1.72
CA LEU A 221 10.46 10.29 3.02
C LEU A 221 10.13 11.37 4.07
N GLU A 222 10.05 12.65 3.66
CA GLU A 222 9.61 13.75 4.53
C GLU A 222 8.18 13.56 5.01
N LEU A 223 7.30 12.99 4.18
CA LEU A 223 5.94 12.64 4.61
C LEU A 223 5.95 11.78 5.87
N MET A 224 6.85 10.78 5.96
CA MET A 224 6.96 9.89 7.13
C MET A 224 7.50 10.60 8.38
N VAL A 225 8.27 11.68 8.22
CA VAL A 225 8.79 12.48 9.34
C VAL A 225 7.71 13.37 9.94
N ASP A 226 6.87 13.92 9.08
CA ASP A 226 5.88 14.94 9.46
C ASP A 226 4.47 14.35 9.69
N ASN A 227 4.24 13.08 9.35
CA ASN A 227 2.94 12.42 9.41
C ASN A 227 3.08 10.91 9.72
N PRO A 228 1.98 10.25 10.11
CA PRO A 228 0.63 10.78 10.33
C PRO A 228 0.44 11.45 11.70
N HIS A 229 -0.70 12.11 11.90
CA HIS A 229 -1.20 12.56 13.20
C HIS A 229 -2.67 12.12 13.34
N ILE A 230 -2.87 10.87 13.74
CA ILE A 230 -4.20 10.26 13.85
C ILE A 230 -4.54 10.10 15.33
N ASP A 231 -5.61 10.79 15.79
CA ASP A 231 -6.13 10.60 17.15
C ASP A 231 -6.65 9.15 17.29
N PRO A 232 -6.10 8.32 18.20
CA PRO A 232 -6.61 6.98 18.45
C PRO A 232 -8.09 6.91 18.75
N ALA A 233 -8.63 7.93 19.43
CA ALA A 233 -10.05 7.99 19.72
C ALA A 233 -10.92 8.05 18.46
N SER A 234 -10.39 8.56 17.34
CA SER A 234 -11.10 8.57 16.06
C SER A 234 -11.32 7.18 15.46
N LEU A 235 -10.56 6.19 15.90
CA LEU A 235 -10.63 4.80 15.40
C LEU A 235 -11.71 3.97 16.13
N GLU A 236 -12.30 4.48 17.23
CA GLU A 236 -13.32 3.76 18.02
C GLU A 236 -14.60 3.45 17.23
N HIS A 237 -14.84 4.18 16.14
CA HIS A 237 -16.01 4.01 15.27
C HIS A 237 -15.81 2.93 14.20
N ILE A 238 -14.61 2.40 14.04
CA ILE A 238 -14.34 1.30 13.10
C ILE A 238 -15.06 0.04 13.60
N SER A 239 -16.10 -0.36 12.87
CA SER A 239 -16.98 -1.47 13.24
C SER A 239 -16.73 -2.75 12.42
N VAL A 240 -15.98 -2.66 11.34
CA VAL A 240 -15.62 -3.82 10.50
C VAL A 240 -14.55 -4.68 11.18
N PRO A 241 -14.44 -5.98 10.85
CA PRO A 241 -13.37 -6.82 11.36
C PRO A 241 -11.99 -6.28 10.97
N VAL A 242 -11.11 -6.10 11.97
CA VAL A 242 -9.74 -5.60 11.75
C VAL A 242 -8.71 -6.59 12.32
N VAL A 243 -7.65 -6.83 11.55
CA VAL A 243 -6.41 -7.44 12.03
C VAL A 243 -5.33 -6.38 12.02
N VAL A 244 -4.79 -6.06 13.18
CA VAL A 244 -3.61 -5.20 13.33
C VAL A 244 -2.41 -6.10 13.52
N MET A 245 -1.44 -6.05 12.61
CA MET A 245 -0.28 -6.92 12.66
C MET A 245 1.03 -6.18 12.37
N ALA A 246 2.11 -6.68 12.97
CA ALA A 246 3.45 -6.18 12.76
C ALA A 246 4.47 -7.33 12.83
N GLY A 247 5.70 -7.09 12.41
CA GLY A 247 6.81 -7.98 12.67
C GLY A 247 7.21 -7.93 14.17
N GLU A 248 7.79 -9.01 14.70
CA GLU A 248 8.37 -9.01 16.04
C GLU A 248 9.53 -8.00 16.17
N TYR A 249 10.26 -7.79 15.07
CA TYR A 249 11.39 -6.86 14.95
C TYR A 249 11.05 -5.71 14.00
N ASP A 250 9.83 -5.18 14.14
CA ASP A 250 9.35 -4.05 13.34
C ASP A 250 10.11 -2.77 13.69
N GLU A 251 10.21 -1.86 12.73
CA GLU A 251 10.77 -0.51 12.92
C GLU A 251 9.81 0.38 13.72
N ILE A 252 8.51 0.05 13.72
CA ILE A 252 7.49 0.71 14.54
C ILE A 252 7.49 0.08 15.93
N TYR A 253 7.47 0.90 16.97
CA TYR A 253 7.46 0.39 18.35
C TYR A 253 6.23 -0.52 18.59
N PRO A 254 6.42 -1.69 19.24
CA PRO A 254 5.33 -2.62 19.50
C PRO A 254 4.19 -2.01 20.34
N GLU A 255 4.49 -0.99 21.15
CA GLU A 255 3.50 -0.22 21.91
C GLU A 255 2.52 0.51 20.99
N GLU A 256 3.00 1.03 19.86
CA GLU A 256 2.16 1.70 18.88
C GLU A 256 1.21 0.72 18.19
N THR A 257 1.71 -0.44 17.78
CA THR A 257 0.87 -1.50 17.23
C THR A 257 -0.22 -1.94 18.21
N ARG A 258 0.11 -2.03 19.53
CA ARG A 258 -0.89 -2.30 20.58
C ARG A 258 -1.90 -1.17 20.73
N ARG A 259 -1.43 0.09 20.75
CA ARG A 259 -2.27 1.29 20.85
C ARG A 259 -3.31 1.33 19.72
N ILE A 260 -2.91 1.03 18.48
CA ILE A 260 -3.84 0.92 17.35
C ILE A 260 -4.89 -0.17 17.60
N ALA A 261 -4.45 -1.36 18.00
CA ALA A 261 -5.35 -2.48 18.25
C ALA A 261 -6.32 -2.22 19.42
N GLU A 262 -5.88 -1.53 20.47
CA GLU A 262 -6.71 -1.17 21.62
C GLU A 262 -7.74 -0.08 21.28
N ALA A 263 -7.42 0.80 20.32
CA ALA A 263 -8.32 1.88 19.88
C ALA A 263 -9.49 1.37 19.00
N ILE A 264 -9.38 0.18 18.42
CA ILE A 264 -10.37 -0.38 17.48
C ILE A 264 -11.13 -1.53 18.15
N PRO A 265 -12.42 -1.40 18.45
CA PRO A 265 -13.19 -2.41 19.22
C PRO A 265 -13.20 -3.82 18.58
N THR A 266 -13.09 -3.89 17.27
CA THR A 266 -13.13 -5.15 16.50
C THR A 266 -11.74 -5.72 16.21
N ALA A 267 -10.66 -5.05 16.63
CA ALA A 267 -9.31 -5.42 16.25
C ALA A 267 -8.81 -6.69 16.92
N ARG A 268 -8.01 -7.42 16.17
CA ARG A 268 -7.19 -8.54 16.65
C ARG A 268 -5.73 -8.21 16.43
N LEU A 269 -4.95 -8.21 17.50
CA LEU A 269 -3.52 -7.94 17.48
C LEU A 269 -2.73 -9.19 17.15
N LEU A 270 -1.71 -9.06 16.30
CA LEU A 270 -0.80 -10.13 15.97
C LEU A 270 0.63 -9.62 15.70
N PHE A 271 1.61 -10.21 16.35
CA PHE A 271 3.03 -10.08 15.99
C PHE A 271 3.50 -11.32 15.25
N ILE A 272 4.26 -11.16 14.16
CA ILE A 272 4.82 -12.27 13.39
C ILE A 272 6.24 -12.58 13.92
N PRO A 273 6.45 -13.75 14.53
CA PRO A 273 7.73 -14.09 15.14
C PRO A 273 8.89 -14.04 14.12
N GLY A 274 10.02 -13.47 14.53
CA GLY A 274 11.23 -13.38 13.72
C GLY A 274 11.14 -12.48 12.50
N CYS A 275 10.04 -11.76 12.30
CA CYS A 275 9.79 -10.95 11.11
C CYS A 275 10.13 -9.47 11.38
N PRO A 276 10.83 -8.79 10.46
CA PRO A 276 11.02 -7.34 10.49
C PRO A 276 9.78 -6.61 9.92
N HIS A 277 9.86 -5.29 9.75
CA HIS A 277 8.79 -4.46 9.18
C HIS A 277 8.20 -5.01 7.87
N ASN A 278 9.05 -5.50 6.96
CA ASN A 278 8.64 -5.98 5.62
C ASN A 278 7.88 -7.33 5.64
N VAL A 279 6.84 -7.45 6.45
CA VAL A 279 6.03 -8.67 6.61
C VAL A 279 5.51 -9.24 5.28
N PRO A 280 4.97 -8.44 4.32
CA PRO A 280 4.49 -8.98 3.04
C PRO A 280 5.58 -9.68 2.23
N LYS A 281 6.83 -9.21 2.30
CA LYS A 281 7.97 -9.77 1.56
C LYS A 281 8.59 -10.98 2.28
N VAL A 282 8.67 -10.92 3.62
CA VAL A 282 9.38 -11.92 4.44
C VAL A 282 8.47 -13.09 4.82
N SER A 283 7.20 -12.82 5.11
CA SER A 283 6.23 -13.79 5.60
C SER A 283 4.88 -13.70 4.86
N PRO A 284 4.83 -13.76 3.52
CA PRO A 284 3.60 -13.60 2.75
C PRO A 284 2.53 -14.62 3.17
N GLY A 285 2.91 -15.86 3.49
CA GLY A 285 1.99 -16.88 3.98
C GLY A 285 1.34 -16.55 5.34
N ALA A 286 1.97 -15.72 6.18
CA ALA A 286 1.34 -15.24 7.41
C ALA A 286 0.22 -14.24 7.08
N VAL A 287 0.46 -13.33 6.14
CA VAL A 287 -0.54 -12.37 5.67
C VAL A 287 -1.73 -13.07 5.04
N VAL A 288 -1.48 -14.01 4.11
CA VAL A 288 -2.53 -14.84 3.47
C VAL A 288 -3.44 -15.53 4.50
N ARG A 289 -2.84 -16.19 5.50
CA ARG A 289 -3.62 -16.82 6.58
C ARG A 289 -4.51 -15.83 7.33
N ARG A 290 -4.07 -14.58 7.51
CA ARG A 290 -4.87 -13.55 8.21
C ARG A 290 -5.95 -12.95 7.34
N ILE A 291 -5.70 -12.76 6.05
CA ILE A 291 -6.73 -12.39 5.10
C ILE A 291 -7.89 -13.39 5.20
N PHE A 292 -7.62 -14.69 4.98
CA PHE A 292 -8.68 -15.71 4.97
C PHE A 292 -9.32 -15.95 6.35
N ALA A 293 -8.56 -15.82 7.45
CA ALA A 293 -9.15 -15.87 8.79
C ALA A 293 -10.08 -14.66 9.04
N ASN A 294 -9.81 -13.51 8.47
CA ASN A 294 -10.63 -12.31 8.59
C ASN A 294 -11.89 -12.41 7.73
N LEU A 295 -11.76 -12.98 6.51
CA LEU A 295 -12.91 -13.24 5.62
C LEU A 295 -13.92 -14.27 6.20
N SER A 296 -13.46 -15.21 7.02
CA SER A 296 -14.29 -16.28 7.59
C SER A 296 -15.28 -15.81 8.68
N TYR A 297 -15.35 -14.50 8.96
CA TYR A 297 -16.32 -13.92 9.90
C TYR A 297 -17.63 -13.48 9.23
N PHE A 298 -17.75 -13.69 7.94
CA PHE A 298 -18.94 -13.49 7.13
C PHE A 298 -19.40 -14.84 6.55
#